data_ab52262993bf7d709351e5b11aea5d52
#
_entry.id   ab52262993bf7d709351e5b11aea5d52
#
_cell.length_a   1.000
_cell.length_b   1.000
_cell.length_c   1.000
_cell.angle_alpha   90.00
_cell.angle_beta   90.00
_cell.angle_gamma   90.00
#
_symmetry.space_group_name_H-M   'P 1'
#
loop_
_entity.id
_entity.type
_entity.pdbx_description
1 polymer ?
#
loop_
_entity_poly.entity_id
_entity_poly.type
_entity_poly.pdbx_seq_one_letter_code
_entity_poly.pdbx_strand_id
1 'polypeptide(L)'
;MEDRRPGTACLSAYNAGDEERTGESFRKDILCKGTGGFLETDKGDSMGTWNSRGLRGSTLEDMVNRTNEWYLEKNLALMQKIPTPITPVRMDKEHRQITLAYFDQRSTIDYIGAVQGIPVCFDAKECVAETFPLQNIHEHQVEFMKNFEKQQGIAFILIYYSSRNILYYMRFEELYKFWMRAQNGGRKSFRFDELDERFFMKFFRGCYVPYLDALNLDLELRDELDKTDETAYNAK
;
A
#
# COMPACT_ATOMS: atom_id res chain seq x y z
N MET A 1 16.14 -39.89 -34.58
CA MET A 1 16.44 -38.56 -33.99
C MET A 1 15.14 -38.05 -33.42
N GLU A 2 14.86 -38.38 -32.14
CA GLU A 2 13.62 -38.02 -31.44
C GLU A 2 13.81 -36.70 -30.69
N ASP A 3 12.96 -35.78 -31.03
CA ASP A 3 12.84 -34.48 -30.40
C ASP A 3 12.11 -34.60 -29.03
N ARG A 4 12.84 -34.54 -27.92
CA ARG A 4 12.31 -34.58 -26.57
C ARG A 4 12.11 -33.14 -26.08
N ARG A 5 10.87 -32.65 -26.15
CA ARG A 5 10.44 -31.48 -25.39
C ARG A 5 10.37 -31.84 -23.89
N PRO A 6 10.88 -30.98 -22.97
CA PRO A 6 10.74 -31.23 -21.54
C PRO A 6 9.31 -30.96 -21.07
N GLY A 7 8.78 -31.95 -20.35
CA GLY A 7 7.40 -32.03 -19.92
C GLY A 7 6.98 -31.04 -18.88
N THR A 8 5.76 -30.64 -19.02
CA THR A 8 4.81 -30.20 -18.02
C THR A 8 4.60 -31.23 -16.92
N ALA A 9 5.29 -31.08 -15.80
CA ALA A 9 4.98 -31.83 -14.59
C ALA A 9 5.52 -31.05 -13.38
N CYS A 10 4.70 -30.22 -12.75
CA CYS A 10 4.66 -29.98 -11.31
C CYS A 10 3.58 -28.94 -10.95
N LEU A 11 2.30 -29.27 -11.12
CA LEU A 11 1.16 -28.56 -10.51
C LEU A 11 0.04 -29.57 -10.19
N SER A 12 0.37 -30.64 -9.46
CA SER A 12 -0.66 -31.56 -8.97
C SER A 12 -0.31 -32.15 -7.61
N ALA A 13 -0.16 -31.28 -6.60
CA ALA A 13 -0.09 -31.72 -5.22
C ALA A 13 -0.54 -30.60 -4.26
N TYR A 14 -1.67 -29.95 -4.57
CA TYR A 14 -2.37 -29.10 -3.61
C TYR A 14 -3.87 -29.18 -3.92
N ASN A 15 -4.47 -30.35 -3.70
CA ASN A 15 -5.91 -30.49 -3.65
C ASN A 15 -6.26 -31.72 -2.79
N ALA A 16 -6.52 -31.46 -1.52
CA ALA A 16 -7.43 -32.27 -0.71
C ALA A 16 -8.01 -31.36 0.37
N GLY A 17 -9.23 -30.88 0.15
CA GLY A 17 -10.15 -30.43 1.18
C GLY A 17 -10.09 -28.95 1.54
N ASP A 18 -10.57 -28.09 0.64
CA ASP A 18 -11.27 -26.87 1.06
C ASP A 18 -12.32 -26.55 0.00
N GLU A 19 -13.55 -26.38 0.46
CA GLU A 19 -14.71 -25.95 -0.35
C GLU A 19 -14.37 -24.66 -1.11
N GLU A 20 -14.81 -24.58 -2.37
CA GLU A 20 -14.76 -23.37 -3.20
C GLU A 20 -15.38 -22.18 -2.43
N ARG A 21 -14.53 -21.42 -1.74
CA ARG A 21 -14.92 -20.11 -1.21
C ARG A 21 -14.94 -19.13 -2.39
N THR A 22 -16.12 -18.75 -2.80
CA THR A 22 -16.33 -17.68 -3.78
C THR A 22 -15.72 -16.39 -3.22
N GLY A 23 -15.18 -15.51 -4.08
CA GLY A 23 -14.54 -14.26 -3.69
C GLY A 23 -15.37 -13.34 -2.77
N GLU A 24 -16.70 -13.46 -2.80
CA GLU A 24 -17.63 -12.77 -1.89
C GLU A 24 -17.53 -13.23 -0.42
N SER A 25 -17.25 -14.51 -0.16
CA SER A 25 -17.06 -15.02 1.20
C SER A 25 -15.75 -14.55 1.80
N PHE A 26 -14.71 -14.42 0.99
CA PHE A 26 -13.39 -13.92 1.43
C PHE A 26 -13.42 -12.45 1.85
N ARG A 27 -14.17 -11.62 1.14
CA ARG A 27 -14.28 -10.17 1.41
C ARG A 27 -15.04 -9.86 2.70
N LYS A 28 -16.07 -10.63 3.03
CA LYS A 28 -16.82 -10.48 4.30
C LYS A 28 -15.99 -10.82 5.54
N ASP A 29 -15.04 -11.73 5.43
CA ASP A 29 -14.20 -12.15 6.57
C ASP A 29 -13.18 -11.07 7.00
N ILE A 30 -12.78 -10.15 6.13
CA ILE A 30 -11.90 -9.01 6.47
C ILE A 30 -12.67 -8.05 7.40
N LEU A 31 -13.93 -7.76 7.11
CA LEU A 31 -14.81 -6.89 7.92
C LEU A 31 -15.08 -7.46 9.32
N CYS A 32 -15.28 -8.78 9.44
CA CYS A 32 -15.64 -9.40 10.72
C CYS A 32 -14.46 -9.61 11.67
N LYS A 33 -13.24 -9.76 11.19
CA LYS A 33 -12.05 -10.01 12.03
C LYS A 33 -11.41 -8.74 12.59
N GLY A 34 -11.67 -7.58 12.00
CA GLY A 34 -11.15 -6.29 12.45
C GLY A 34 -11.86 -5.71 13.69
N THR A 35 -13.11 -6.13 13.99
CA THR A 35 -13.94 -5.57 15.06
C THR A 35 -14.05 -6.46 16.31
N GLY A 36 -13.50 -7.66 16.31
CA GLY A 36 -13.61 -8.65 17.37
C GLY A 36 -12.48 -8.62 18.39
N GLY A 37 -12.68 -7.93 19.51
CA GLY A 37 -12.14 -8.28 20.82
C GLY A 37 -10.63 -8.15 21.03
N PHE A 38 -10.17 -6.94 21.22
CA PHE A 38 -8.85 -6.70 21.83
C PHE A 38 -9.00 -6.72 23.35
N LEU A 39 -8.70 -7.86 24.00
CA LEU A 39 -8.57 -7.96 25.44
C LEU A 39 -7.37 -7.13 25.92
N GLU A 40 -7.64 -6.25 26.88
CA GLU A 40 -6.63 -5.51 27.63
C GLU A 40 -5.66 -6.47 28.32
N THR A 41 -4.40 -6.46 27.92
CA THR A 41 -3.23 -6.64 28.78
C THR A 41 -2.00 -6.18 28.00
N ASP A 42 -1.58 -4.93 28.18
CA ASP A 42 -0.15 -4.72 28.29
C ASP A 42 0.17 -3.47 29.11
N LYS A 43 1.05 -3.69 30.10
CA LYS A 43 1.57 -2.67 31.00
C LYS A 43 2.65 -1.87 30.26
N GLY A 44 2.50 -0.57 30.29
CA GLY A 44 3.44 0.51 30.13
C GLY A 44 4.85 0.19 29.65
N ASP A 45 5.11 0.41 28.36
CA ASP A 45 6.43 0.78 27.89
C ASP A 45 6.51 2.30 27.70
N SER A 46 7.46 2.91 28.41
CA SER A 46 7.70 4.33 28.41
C SER A 46 8.03 4.80 26.99
N MET A 47 7.25 5.73 26.46
CA MET A 47 7.53 6.43 25.22
C MET A 47 8.87 7.16 25.33
N GLY A 48 9.92 6.56 24.78
CA GLY A 48 11.19 7.23 24.55
C GLY A 48 10.99 8.45 23.65
N THR A 49 11.42 9.61 24.08
CA THR A 49 11.40 10.85 23.32
C THR A 49 12.26 10.73 22.07
N TRP A 50 11.63 10.51 20.93
CA TRP A 50 12.24 10.35 19.61
C TRP A 50 12.63 11.71 19.00
N ASN A 51 13.66 12.34 19.55
CA ASN A 51 14.30 13.53 18.98
C ASN A 51 15.76 13.22 18.57
N SER A 52 15.95 12.25 17.65
CA SER A 52 17.26 12.06 17.04
C SER A 52 17.25 12.54 15.58
N ARG A 53 17.90 13.67 15.35
CA ARG A 53 18.07 14.36 14.05
C ARG A 53 18.94 13.60 13.02
N GLY A 54 19.05 12.28 13.11
CA GLY A 54 19.98 11.48 12.30
C GLY A 54 19.35 10.49 11.33
N LEU A 55 18.10 10.13 11.53
CA LEU A 55 17.37 9.20 10.67
C LEU A 55 16.13 9.91 10.12
N ARG A 56 16.23 10.47 8.92
CA ARG A 56 15.06 10.94 8.15
C ARG A 56 14.39 9.75 7.46
N GLY A 57 13.98 8.75 8.23
CA GLY A 57 12.83 7.96 7.92
C GLY A 57 11.63 8.80 8.32
N SER A 58 10.61 8.93 7.48
CA SER A 58 9.41 9.67 7.81
C SER A 58 8.75 9.00 9.03
N THR A 59 8.23 9.79 9.96
CA THR A 59 7.48 9.30 11.12
C THR A 59 6.35 8.37 10.64
N LEU A 60 5.75 8.66 9.49
CA LEU A 60 4.74 7.84 8.86
C LEU A 60 5.26 6.45 8.46
N GLU A 61 6.44 6.36 7.86
CA GLU A 61 7.03 5.07 7.48
C GLU A 61 7.24 4.16 8.68
N ASP A 62 7.72 4.70 9.80
CA ASP A 62 7.90 3.93 11.04
C ASP A 62 6.55 3.42 11.58
N MET A 63 5.50 4.24 11.52
CA MET A 63 4.15 3.83 11.92
C MET A 63 3.58 2.76 10.97
N VAL A 64 3.79 2.90 9.67
CA VAL A 64 3.39 1.92 8.66
C VAL A 64 4.12 0.60 8.88
N ASN A 65 5.43 0.61 9.13
CA ASN A 65 6.21 -0.61 9.38
C ASN A 65 5.66 -1.37 10.59
N ARG A 66 5.41 -0.70 11.72
CA ARG A 66 4.81 -1.32 12.91
C ARG A 66 3.39 -1.84 12.63
N THR A 67 2.62 -1.10 11.85
CA THR A 67 1.28 -1.54 11.45
C THR A 67 1.35 -2.81 10.61
N ASN A 68 2.29 -2.89 9.67
CA ASN A 68 2.51 -4.06 8.82
C ASN A 68 2.95 -5.28 9.63
N GLU A 69 3.83 -5.10 10.64
CA GLU A 69 4.20 -6.16 11.58
C GLU A 69 2.98 -6.68 12.34
N TRP A 70 2.15 -5.77 12.85
CA TRP A 70 0.92 -6.14 13.55
C TRP A 70 -0.08 -6.85 12.64
N TYR A 71 -0.26 -6.39 11.39
CA TYR A 71 -1.13 -7.08 10.42
C TYR A 71 -0.61 -8.48 10.09
N LEU A 72 0.71 -8.66 9.98
CA LEU A 72 1.31 -9.97 9.76
C LEU A 72 1.06 -10.91 10.95
N GLU A 73 1.27 -10.46 12.19
CA GLU A 73 0.97 -11.24 13.41
C GLU A 73 -0.48 -11.68 13.49
N LYS A 74 -1.41 -10.86 12.98
CA LYS A 74 -2.85 -11.17 12.94
C LYS A 74 -3.28 -11.93 11.69
N ASN A 75 -2.37 -12.29 10.80
CA ASN A 75 -2.65 -12.91 9.50
C ASN A 75 -3.65 -12.10 8.64
N LEU A 76 -3.61 -10.76 8.72
CA LEU A 76 -4.47 -9.87 7.95
C LEU A 76 -3.82 -9.45 6.63
N ALA A 77 -2.51 -9.19 6.64
CA ALA A 77 -1.75 -8.78 5.47
C ALA A 77 -0.29 -9.19 5.61
N LEU A 78 0.36 -9.42 4.47
CA LEU A 78 1.81 -9.54 4.35
C LEU A 78 2.30 -8.39 3.47
N MET A 79 2.95 -7.40 4.07
CA MET A 79 3.50 -6.25 3.36
C MET A 79 5.01 -6.19 3.53
N GLN A 80 5.72 -5.92 2.45
CA GLN A 80 7.17 -5.74 2.45
C GLN A 80 7.53 -4.32 2.03
N LYS A 81 8.40 -3.67 2.81
CA LYS A 81 9.04 -2.43 2.40
C LYS A 81 10.07 -2.72 1.31
N ILE A 82 10.00 -1.97 0.21
CA ILE A 82 10.96 -2.08 -0.89
C ILE A 82 12.18 -1.20 -0.57
N PRO A 83 13.37 -1.77 -0.44
CA PRO A 83 14.57 -1.00 -0.19
C PRO A 83 14.96 -0.21 -1.45
N THR A 84 15.54 0.97 -1.26
CA THR A 84 16.16 1.70 -2.38
C THR A 84 17.33 0.89 -2.93
N PRO A 85 17.32 0.51 -4.21
CA PRO A 85 18.39 -0.30 -4.80
C PRO A 85 19.68 0.51 -4.89
N ILE A 86 20.77 -0.09 -4.35
CA ILE A 86 22.12 0.49 -4.41
C ILE A 86 23.09 -0.52 -5.01
N THR A 87 24.00 -0.06 -5.86
CA THR A 87 25.10 -0.87 -6.38
C THR A 87 26.40 -0.49 -5.68
N PRO A 88 27.00 -1.43 -4.91
CA PRO A 88 28.25 -1.17 -4.23
C PRO A 88 29.40 -1.02 -5.23
N VAL A 89 30.21 0.02 -5.09
CA VAL A 89 31.45 0.23 -5.84
C VAL A 89 32.67 -0.23 -5.03
N ARG A 90 32.66 0.04 -3.72
CA ARG A 90 33.70 -0.40 -2.80
C ARG A 90 33.11 -0.98 -1.54
N MET A 91 33.65 -2.13 -1.15
CA MET A 91 33.30 -2.83 0.08
C MET A 91 34.53 -3.01 0.96
N ASP A 92 34.41 -2.67 2.22
CA ASP A 92 35.32 -3.11 3.25
C ASP A 92 34.91 -4.53 3.68
N LYS A 93 35.74 -5.52 3.35
CA LYS A 93 35.45 -6.93 3.63
C LYS A 93 35.67 -7.29 5.11
N GLU A 94 36.56 -6.59 5.80
CA GLU A 94 36.85 -6.84 7.23
C GLU A 94 35.65 -6.39 8.09
N HIS A 95 35.14 -5.20 7.85
CA HIS A 95 34.04 -4.63 8.62
C HIS A 95 32.65 -4.89 8.01
N ARG A 96 32.57 -5.58 6.86
CA ARG A 96 31.32 -5.83 6.10
C ARG A 96 30.53 -4.55 5.80
N GLN A 97 31.23 -3.48 5.47
CA GLN A 97 30.65 -2.17 5.20
C GLN A 97 30.81 -1.79 3.73
N ILE A 98 29.80 -1.12 3.20
CA ILE A 98 29.88 -0.49 1.88
C ILE A 98 30.45 0.90 2.09
N THR A 99 31.64 1.18 1.55
CA THR A 99 32.31 2.48 1.68
C THR A 99 31.99 3.43 0.54
N LEU A 100 31.54 2.91 -0.60
CA LEU A 100 31.06 3.66 -1.75
C LEU A 100 30.02 2.85 -2.50
N ALA A 101 28.88 3.47 -2.76
CA ALA A 101 27.80 2.91 -3.60
C ALA A 101 27.14 4.05 -4.39
N TYR A 102 26.46 3.71 -5.47
CA TYR A 102 25.55 4.60 -6.17
C TYR A 102 24.13 3.99 -6.19
N PHE A 103 23.13 4.87 -6.33
CA PHE A 103 21.75 4.43 -6.52
C PHE A 103 21.61 3.85 -7.93
N ASP A 104 21.18 2.60 -8.03
CA ASP A 104 21.07 1.89 -9.31
C ASP A 104 19.83 2.35 -10.08
N GLN A 105 18.69 2.32 -9.42
CA GLN A 105 17.41 2.76 -9.96
C GLN A 105 16.62 3.52 -8.91
N ARG A 106 15.64 4.31 -9.37
CA ARG A 106 14.69 4.93 -8.46
C ARG A 106 13.70 3.86 -7.98
N SER A 107 13.43 3.82 -6.68
CA SER A 107 12.37 2.96 -6.14
C SER A 107 11.04 3.31 -6.81
N THR A 108 10.28 2.28 -7.21
CA THR A 108 8.98 2.49 -7.87
C THR A 108 7.89 2.85 -6.87
N ILE A 109 7.88 2.18 -5.72
CA ILE A 109 6.94 2.36 -4.60
C ILE A 109 7.65 2.01 -3.29
N ASP A 110 7.05 2.36 -2.14
CA ASP A 110 7.63 2.05 -0.83
C ASP A 110 7.26 0.65 -0.32
N TYR A 111 6.04 0.19 -0.61
CA TYR A 111 5.50 -1.06 -0.07
C TYR A 111 4.78 -1.89 -1.13
N ILE A 112 4.99 -3.21 -1.08
CA ILE A 112 4.27 -4.19 -1.89
C ILE A 112 3.94 -5.43 -1.06
N GLY A 113 2.83 -6.08 -1.35
CA GLY A 113 2.46 -7.29 -0.64
C GLY A 113 1.10 -7.85 -1.05
N ALA A 114 0.47 -8.55 -0.12
CA ALA A 114 -0.83 -9.15 -0.32
C ALA A 114 -1.71 -8.99 0.93
N VAL A 115 -2.97 -8.70 0.72
CA VAL A 115 -4.03 -8.64 1.72
C VAL A 115 -5.06 -9.70 1.38
N GLN A 116 -5.08 -10.82 2.12
CA GLN A 116 -6.04 -11.92 1.92
C GLN A 116 -6.17 -12.38 0.45
N GLY A 117 -5.02 -12.52 -0.23
CA GLY A 117 -4.98 -12.95 -1.64
C GLY A 117 -5.07 -11.80 -2.66
N ILE A 118 -5.35 -10.57 -2.24
CA ILE A 118 -5.38 -9.39 -3.12
C ILE A 118 -3.98 -8.78 -3.17
N PRO A 119 -3.34 -8.66 -4.34
CA PRO A 119 -2.08 -7.93 -4.49
C PRO A 119 -2.28 -6.45 -4.16
N VAL A 120 -1.39 -5.90 -3.35
CA VAL A 120 -1.47 -4.50 -2.91
C VAL A 120 -0.11 -3.84 -3.03
N CYS A 121 -0.09 -2.60 -3.50
CA CYS A 121 1.10 -1.76 -3.45
C CYS A 121 0.75 -0.33 -3.05
N PHE A 122 1.64 0.32 -2.31
CA PHE A 122 1.41 1.71 -1.92
C PHE A 122 2.70 2.46 -1.61
N ASP A 123 2.56 3.76 -1.60
CA ASP A 123 3.60 4.72 -1.25
C ASP A 123 3.16 5.53 -0.03
N ALA A 124 4.10 5.98 0.80
CA ALA A 124 3.81 6.75 2.01
C ALA A 124 4.40 8.16 1.89
N LYS A 125 3.57 9.17 2.06
CA LYS A 125 3.96 10.59 1.92
C LYS A 125 3.51 11.41 3.12
N GLU A 126 4.36 12.32 3.56
CA GLU A 126 4.00 13.33 4.56
C GLU A 126 3.80 14.69 3.92
N CYS A 127 2.78 15.41 4.39
CA CYS A 127 2.48 16.77 3.97
C CYS A 127 2.15 17.64 5.18
N VAL A 128 2.87 18.74 5.34
CA VAL A 128 2.58 19.72 6.40
C VAL A 128 1.45 20.66 5.97
N ALA A 129 1.45 21.06 4.70
CA ALA A 129 0.48 21.99 4.15
C ALA A 129 -0.84 21.30 3.78
N GLU A 130 -1.93 22.08 3.68
CA GLU A 130 -3.23 21.63 3.20
C GLU A 130 -3.26 21.39 1.68
N THR A 131 -2.25 21.83 0.99
CA THR A 131 -2.09 21.62 -0.46
C THR A 131 -0.96 20.64 -0.69
N PHE A 132 -1.27 19.52 -1.32
CA PHE A 132 -0.28 18.50 -1.67
C PHE A 132 0.27 18.77 -3.07
N PRO A 133 1.58 19.01 -3.23
CA PRO A 133 2.19 19.22 -4.54
C PRO A 133 2.44 17.88 -5.24
N LEU A 134 1.95 17.73 -6.48
CA LEU A 134 2.12 16.50 -7.27
C LEU A 134 3.58 16.18 -7.60
N GLN A 135 4.50 17.16 -7.50
CA GLN A 135 5.94 16.93 -7.65
C GLN A 135 6.52 15.96 -6.61
N ASN A 136 5.81 15.72 -5.48
CA ASN A 136 6.19 14.74 -4.47
C ASN A 136 5.90 13.30 -4.90
N ILE A 137 5.20 13.12 -6.01
CA ILE A 137 4.91 11.83 -6.64
C ILE A 137 5.62 11.84 -7.99
N HIS A 138 6.46 10.84 -8.23
CA HIS A 138 7.22 10.77 -9.47
C HIS A 138 6.44 10.03 -10.56
N GLU A 139 6.67 10.38 -11.82
CA GLU A 139 6.01 9.77 -12.97
C GLU A 139 6.16 8.25 -12.99
N HIS A 140 7.36 7.73 -12.69
CA HIS A 140 7.60 6.28 -12.65
C HIS A 140 6.80 5.56 -11.55
N GLN A 141 6.46 6.25 -10.43
CA GLN A 141 5.56 5.72 -9.39
C GLN A 141 4.13 5.60 -9.91
N VAL A 142 3.65 6.65 -10.58
CA VAL A 142 2.30 6.67 -11.21
C VAL A 142 2.20 5.59 -12.28
N GLU A 143 3.22 5.44 -13.12
CA GLU A 143 3.24 4.42 -14.16
C GLU A 143 3.27 3.00 -13.57
N PHE A 144 4.06 2.78 -12.54
CA PHE A 144 4.08 1.50 -11.83
C PHE A 144 2.71 1.16 -11.26
N MET A 145 2.08 2.09 -10.49
CA MET A 145 0.74 1.89 -9.91
C MET A 145 -0.29 1.61 -11.01
N LYS A 146 -0.26 2.36 -12.12
CA LYS A 146 -1.14 2.12 -13.27
C LYS A 146 -1.01 0.71 -13.84
N ASN A 147 0.22 0.23 -13.97
CA ASN A 147 0.46 -1.11 -14.50
C ASN A 147 0.09 -2.19 -13.48
N PHE A 148 0.25 -1.91 -12.18
CA PHE A 148 -0.16 -2.80 -11.10
C PHE A 148 -1.69 -2.98 -11.06
N GLU A 149 -2.45 -1.90 -11.19
CA GLU A 149 -3.91 -1.91 -11.30
C GLU A 149 -4.40 -2.72 -12.52
N LYS A 150 -3.71 -2.63 -13.67
CA LYS A 150 -4.01 -3.45 -14.84
C LYS A 150 -3.85 -4.96 -14.62
N GLN A 151 -3.03 -5.35 -13.63
CA GLN A 151 -2.85 -6.74 -13.21
C GLN A 151 -3.84 -7.15 -12.10
N GLN A 152 -4.92 -6.38 -11.90
CA GLN A 152 -5.93 -6.62 -10.87
C GLN A 152 -5.40 -6.45 -9.43
N GLY A 153 -4.30 -5.76 -9.25
CA GLY A 153 -3.82 -5.33 -7.94
C GLY A 153 -4.45 -4.01 -7.52
N ILE A 154 -4.36 -3.68 -6.24
CA ILE A 154 -4.83 -2.42 -5.67
C ILE A 154 -3.63 -1.52 -5.37
N ALA A 155 -3.62 -0.32 -5.95
CA ALA A 155 -2.59 0.67 -5.71
C ALA A 155 -3.17 1.92 -5.04
N PHE A 156 -2.44 2.48 -4.05
CA PHE A 156 -2.86 3.70 -3.36
C PHE A 156 -1.66 4.47 -2.79
N ILE A 157 -1.92 5.67 -2.30
CA ILE A 157 -0.93 6.45 -1.53
C ILE A 157 -1.50 6.73 -0.15
N LEU A 158 -0.69 6.52 0.89
CA LEU A 158 -0.98 6.99 2.23
C LEU A 158 -0.38 8.38 2.41
N ILE A 159 -1.22 9.37 2.72
CA ILE A 159 -0.79 10.74 2.97
C ILE A 159 -1.06 11.09 4.42
N TYR A 160 -0.01 11.50 5.12
CA TYR A 160 -0.13 12.03 6.48
C TYR A 160 -0.07 13.56 6.45
N TYR A 161 -1.20 14.21 6.76
CA TYR A 161 -1.28 15.64 6.96
C TYR A 161 -0.89 15.98 8.40
N SER A 162 0.39 16.26 8.62
CA SER A 162 0.95 16.40 9.97
C SER A 162 0.40 17.60 10.73
N SER A 163 0.04 18.70 10.05
CA SER A 163 -0.59 19.88 10.68
C SER A 163 -1.97 19.58 11.26
N ARG A 164 -2.69 18.61 10.71
CA ARG A 164 -4.02 18.19 11.14
C ARG A 164 -4.01 16.89 11.95
N ASN A 165 -2.86 16.22 12.02
CA ASN A 165 -2.73 14.87 12.61
C ASN A 165 -3.76 13.89 12.04
N ILE A 166 -3.93 13.88 10.71
CA ILE A 166 -4.89 13.06 10.00
C ILE A 166 -4.22 12.33 8.85
N LEU A 167 -4.65 11.11 8.60
CA LEU A 167 -4.21 10.28 7.49
C LEU A 167 -5.25 10.31 6.37
N TYR A 168 -4.80 10.14 5.15
CA TYR A 168 -5.64 9.99 3.97
C TYR A 168 -5.21 8.80 3.14
N TYR A 169 -6.17 7.96 2.77
CA TYR A 169 -5.99 6.88 1.81
C TYR A 169 -6.38 7.40 0.43
N MET A 170 -5.40 7.70 -0.41
CA MET A 170 -5.63 8.17 -1.77
C MET A 170 -5.66 6.99 -2.73
N ARG A 171 -6.83 6.65 -3.24
CA ARG A 171 -7.01 5.63 -4.28
C ARG A 171 -6.24 6.02 -5.54
N PHE A 172 -5.72 5.03 -6.27
CA PHE A 172 -5.00 5.31 -7.51
C PHE A 172 -5.87 6.06 -8.54
N GLU A 173 -7.14 5.72 -8.64
CA GLU A 173 -8.07 6.42 -9.55
C GLU A 173 -8.17 7.91 -9.26
N GLU A 174 -8.26 8.30 -7.99
CA GLU A 174 -8.31 9.70 -7.56
C GLU A 174 -6.99 10.43 -7.83
N LEU A 175 -5.86 9.80 -7.48
CA LEU A 175 -4.54 10.30 -7.82
C LEU A 175 -4.40 10.53 -9.33
N TYR A 176 -4.84 9.57 -10.14
CA TYR A 176 -4.71 9.63 -11.59
C TYR A 176 -5.55 10.75 -12.19
N LYS A 177 -6.73 11.08 -11.63
CA LYS A 177 -7.52 12.26 -12.01
C LYS A 177 -6.74 13.56 -11.80
N PHE A 178 -6.09 13.73 -10.63
CA PHE A 178 -5.26 14.91 -10.36
C PHE A 178 -4.01 14.95 -11.24
N TRP A 179 -3.40 13.79 -11.49
CA TRP A 179 -2.24 13.66 -12.37
C TRP A 179 -2.58 14.08 -13.80
N MET A 180 -3.65 13.56 -14.37
CA MET A 180 -4.11 13.91 -15.72
C MET A 180 -4.52 15.39 -15.82
N ARG A 181 -5.14 15.95 -14.77
CA ARG A 181 -5.42 17.39 -14.71
C ARG A 181 -4.14 18.20 -14.87
N ALA A 182 -3.08 17.84 -14.18
CA ALA A 182 -1.79 18.53 -14.26
C ALA A 182 -1.11 18.37 -15.63
N GLN A 183 -1.19 17.18 -16.24
CA GLN A 183 -0.64 16.92 -17.58
C GLN A 183 -1.37 17.74 -18.65
N ASN A 184 -2.65 17.98 -18.49
CA ASN A 184 -3.47 18.79 -19.39
C ASN A 184 -3.35 20.31 -19.12
N GLY A 185 -2.30 20.75 -18.43
CA GLY A 185 -2.04 22.17 -18.16
C GLY A 185 -2.78 22.76 -16.96
N GLY A 186 -3.50 21.94 -16.19
CA GLY A 186 -4.16 22.36 -14.98
C GLY A 186 -3.22 22.44 -13.77
N ARG A 187 -3.79 22.62 -12.57
CA ARG A 187 -3.05 22.78 -11.32
C ARG A 187 -2.23 21.53 -10.98
N LYS A 188 -0.95 21.72 -10.68
CA LYS A 188 0.02 20.67 -10.31
C LYS A 188 0.00 20.35 -8.80
N SER A 189 -1.18 20.42 -8.20
CA SER A 189 -1.41 20.12 -6.78
C SER A 189 -2.88 19.84 -6.56
N PHE A 190 -3.22 19.23 -5.45
CA PHE A 190 -4.59 19.14 -4.94
C PHE A 190 -4.66 19.66 -3.51
N ARG A 191 -5.82 20.15 -3.13
CA ARG A 191 -6.07 20.68 -1.78
C ARG A 191 -6.79 19.64 -0.94
N PHE A 192 -6.66 19.79 0.37
CA PHE A 192 -7.32 18.96 1.36
C PHE A 192 -8.85 18.89 1.16
N ASP A 193 -9.48 20.01 0.77
CA ASP A 193 -10.91 20.11 0.54
C ASP A 193 -11.40 19.53 -0.81
N GLU A 194 -10.48 19.03 -1.66
CA GLU A 194 -10.80 18.31 -2.90
C GLU A 194 -10.87 16.80 -2.69
N LEU A 195 -10.49 16.31 -1.51
CA LEU A 195 -10.35 14.90 -1.18
C LEU A 195 -11.69 14.30 -0.73
N ASP A 196 -11.89 13.02 -1.00
CA ASP A 196 -13.08 12.29 -0.58
C ASP A 196 -13.07 12.05 0.94
N GLU A 197 -14.03 12.66 1.66
CA GLU A 197 -14.10 12.61 3.12
C GLU A 197 -14.15 11.20 3.70
N ARG A 198 -14.64 10.24 2.94
CA ARG A 198 -14.76 8.83 3.35
C ARG A 198 -13.41 8.15 3.61
N PHE A 199 -12.35 8.63 2.97
CA PHE A 199 -11.01 8.04 3.04
C PHE A 199 -10.08 8.73 4.03
N PHE A 200 -10.58 9.68 4.82
CA PHE A 200 -9.82 10.20 5.95
C PHE A 200 -9.80 9.21 7.11
N MET A 201 -8.60 8.99 7.66
CA MET A 201 -8.37 8.07 8.76
C MET A 201 -7.69 8.77 9.92
N LYS A 202 -7.93 8.27 11.13
CA LYS A 202 -7.17 8.65 12.33
C LYS A 202 -6.29 7.50 12.75
N PHE A 203 -5.17 7.79 13.39
CA PHE A 203 -4.32 6.76 13.95
C PHE A 203 -5.10 5.91 14.96
N PHE A 204 -5.01 4.60 14.82
CA PHE A 204 -5.54 3.68 15.80
C PHE A 204 -4.57 3.59 16.98
N ARG A 205 -5.08 3.73 18.22
CA ARG A 205 -4.24 3.74 19.45
C ARG A 205 -3.05 4.73 19.38
N GLY A 206 -3.18 5.79 18.59
CA GLY A 206 -2.18 6.84 18.48
C GLY A 206 -0.94 6.54 17.63
N CYS A 207 -0.79 5.32 17.08
CA CYS A 207 0.41 4.95 16.33
C CYS A 207 0.18 3.99 15.15
N TYR A 208 -0.97 3.34 15.04
CA TYR A 208 -1.23 2.42 13.93
C TYR A 208 -2.01 3.10 12.81
N VAL A 209 -1.63 2.79 11.58
CA VAL A 209 -2.24 3.31 10.34
C VAL A 209 -3.31 2.33 9.85
N PRO A 210 -4.62 2.57 10.06
CA PRO A 210 -5.67 1.60 9.77
C PRO A 210 -6.06 1.58 8.28
N TYR A 211 -5.07 1.41 7.39
CA TYR A 211 -5.30 1.46 5.95
C TYR A 211 -6.10 0.27 5.40
N LEU A 212 -6.21 -0.85 6.12
CA LEU A 212 -7.05 -1.97 5.70
C LEU A 212 -8.54 -1.62 5.75
N ASP A 213 -8.98 -0.76 6.68
CA ASP A 213 -10.37 -0.30 6.72
C ASP A 213 -10.71 0.53 5.47
N ALA A 214 -9.80 1.42 5.07
CA ALA A 214 -9.95 2.21 3.87
C ALA A 214 -9.82 1.37 2.58
N LEU A 215 -8.96 0.34 2.58
CA LEU A 215 -8.85 -0.62 1.50
C LEU A 215 -10.16 -1.39 1.30
N ASN A 216 -10.83 -1.80 2.39
CA ASN A 216 -12.12 -2.48 2.31
C ASN A 216 -13.18 -1.58 1.66
N LEU A 217 -13.24 -0.30 2.06
CA LEU A 217 -14.12 0.67 1.45
C LEU A 217 -13.82 0.87 -0.06
N ASP A 218 -12.53 0.92 -0.45
CA ASP A 218 -12.13 1.02 -1.86
C ASP A 218 -12.62 -0.21 -2.65
N LEU A 219 -12.49 -1.41 -2.10
CA LEU A 219 -12.97 -2.65 -2.72
C LEU A 219 -14.50 -2.66 -2.87
N GLU A 220 -15.25 -2.22 -1.86
CA GLU A 220 -16.71 -2.11 -1.93
C GLU A 220 -17.14 -1.17 -3.07
N LEU A 221 -16.50 -0.02 -3.19
CA LEU A 221 -16.80 0.94 -4.25
C LEU A 221 -16.46 0.40 -5.65
N ARG A 222 -15.39 -0.37 -5.79
CA ARG A 222 -15.04 -1.04 -7.07
C ARG A 222 -16.10 -2.07 -7.46
N ASP A 223 -16.56 -2.88 -6.50
CA ASP A 223 -17.63 -3.87 -6.74
C ASP A 223 -18.97 -3.24 -7.14
N GLU A 224 -19.28 -2.05 -6.60
CA GLU A 224 -20.50 -1.32 -6.99
C GLU A 224 -20.41 -0.79 -8.43
N LEU A 225 -19.25 -0.30 -8.85
CA LEU A 225 -19.01 0.18 -10.21
C LEU A 225 -19.11 -0.97 -11.22
N ASP A 226 -18.49 -2.11 -10.95
CA ASP A 226 -18.53 -3.28 -11.83
C ASP A 226 -19.98 -3.78 -12.03
N LYS A 227 -20.80 -3.80 -10.98
CA LYS A 227 -22.22 -4.19 -11.07
C LYS A 227 -23.05 -3.20 -11.89
N THR A 228 -22.74 -1.91 -11.83
CA THR A 228 -23.45 -0.89 -12.63
C THR A 228 -23.11 -0.99 -14.11
N ASP A 229 -21.87 -1.31 -14.45
CA ASP A 229 -21.44 -1.50 -15.83
C ASP A 229 -22.03 -2.79 -16.44
N GLU A 230 -22.09 -3.90 -15.69
CA GLU A 230 -22.74 -5.14 -16.13
C GLU A 230 -24.24 -4.95 -16.37
N THR A 231 -24.94 -4.20 -15.50
CA THR A 231 -26.36 -3.90 -15.70
C THR A 231 -26.61 -3.01 -16.90
N ALA A 232 -25.74 -2.04 -17.17
CA ALA A 232 -25.82 -1.18 -18.34
C ALA A 232 -25.51 -1.93 -19.66
N TYR A 233 -24.65 -2.95 -19.62
CA TYR A 233 -24.35 -3.81 -20.77
C TYR A 233 -25.50 -4.76 -21.11
N ASN A 234 -26.15 -5.35 -20.10
CA ASN A 234 -27.27 -6.29 -20.27
C ASN A 234 -28.59 -5.60 -20.63
N ALA A 235 -28.69 -4.27 -20.54
CA ALA A 235 -29.88 -3.48 -20.90
C ALA A 235 -29.86 -2.97 -22.36
N LYS A 236 -28.82 -3.27 -23.14
CA LYS A 236 -28.70 -2.95 -24.57
C LYS A 236 -28.95 -4.17 -25.45
#